data_1229eee79e36cbb9863c87a75e9b6af7
#
_entry.id   1229eee79e36cbb9863c87a75e9b6af7
#
_cell.length_a   1.000
_cell.length_b   1.000
_cell.length_c   1.000
_cell.angle_alpha   90.00
_cell.angle_beta   90.00
_cell.angle_gamma   90.00
#
_symmetry.space_group_name_H-M   'P 1'
#
loop_
_entity.id
_entity.type
_entity.pdbx_description
1 polymer ?
#
loop_
_entity_poly.entity_id
_entity_poly.type
_entity_poly.pdbx_seq_one_letter_code
_entity_poly.pdbx_strand_id
1 'polypeptide(L)'
;MKKTIAFLLALLMLLTLAGAALADSAPMSKEDQMVHLVKDFLEENEFPYEYDDYTFTVPFAVENSMEYVYMTVYIYDDMLAVSADAPVQGTGDIFEKMAVFTTLANNEIYYAQFRVELDADKVYVSCRSCNLVEDVIPGENELFYLFAMPHRYMEEYGDGILAVLNGGDPYEAFEACQAAVDAQ
;
A
#
# COMPACT_ATOMS: atom_id res chain seq x y z
N MET A 1 -41.44 36.65 -40.55
CA MET A 1 -40.71 37.25 -39.44
C MET A 1 -40.86 36.51 -38.09
N LYS A 2 -42.08 36.24 -37.57
CA LYS A 2 -42.23 35.54 -36.26
C LYS A 2 -41.64 34.11 -36.22
N LYS A 3 -41.72 33.34 -37.32
CA LYS A 3 -41.16 31.97 -37.39
C LYS A 3 -39.63 31.92 -37.46
N THR A 4 -38.99 32.92 -38.06
CA THR A 4 -37.52 33.03 -38.14
C THR A 4 -36.88 33.40 -36.80
N ILE A 5 -37.57 34.23 -36.00
CA ILE A 5 -37.12 34.62 -34.66
C ILE A 5 -37.20 33.43 -33.68
N ALA A 6 -38.29 32.62 -33.79
CA ALA A 6 -38.42 31.41 -32.95
C ALA A 6 -37.34 30.36 -33.26
N PHE A 7 -36.97 30.22 -34.54
CA PHE A 7 -35.90 29.28 -34.94
C PHE A 7 -34.52 29.75 -34.47
N LEU A 8 -34.24 31.05 -34.51
CA LEU A 8 -33.00 31.63 -34.00
C LEU A 8 -32.87 31.51 -32.47
N LEU A 9 -33.99 31.71 -31.75
CA LEU A 9 -34.02 31.51 -30.27
C LEU A 9 -33.82 30.03 -29.88
N ALA A 10 -34.44 29.10 -30.64
CA ALA A 10 -34.24 27.66 -30.39
C ALA A 10 -32.81 27.22 -30.69
N LEU A 11 -32.17 27.76 -31.75
CA LEU A 11 -30.76 27.48 -32.07
C LEU A 11 -29.79 28.07 -31.02
N LEU A 12 -30.11 29.26 -30.48
CA LEU A 12 -29.35 29.88 -29.41
C LEU A 12 -29.45 29.08 -28.10
N MET A 13 -30.61 28.54 -27.76
CA MET A 13 -30.79 27.66 -26.60
C MET A 13 -30.09 26.31 -26.76
N LEU A 14 -30.06 25.75 -27.97
CA LEU A 14 -29.32 24.53 -28.26
C LEU A 14 -27.78 24.74 -28.14
N LEU A 15 -27.28 25.89 -28.56
CA LEU A 15 -25.86 26.25 -28.40
C LEU A 15 -25.46 26.50 -26.95
N THR A 16 -26.35 27.05 -26.12
CA THR A 16 -26.09 27.22 -24.68
C THR A 16 -26.18 25.91 -23.90
N LEU A 17 -27.04 24.96 -24.30
CA LEU A 17 -27.07 23.62 -23.73
C LEU A 17 -25.85 22.77 -24.15
N ALA A 18 -25.36 22.91 -25.38
CA ALA A 18 -24.16 22.25 -25.83
C ALA A 18 -22.89 22.81 -25.14
N GLY A 19 -22.88 24.11 -24.83
CA GLY A 19 -21.79 24.74 -24.08
C GLY A 19 -21.75 24.36 -22.60
N ALA A 20 -22.89 24.00 -22.01
CA ALA A 20 -22.97 23.54 -20.62
C ALA A 20 -22.55 22.05 -20.46
N ALA A 21 -22.57 21.27 -21.56
CA ALA A 21 -22.09 19.87 -21.54
C ALA A 21 -20.57 19.75 -21.76
N LEU A 22 -19.90 20.84 -22.05
CA LEU A 22 -18.44 20.98 -22.09
C LEU A 22 -17.93 21.80 -20.89
N ALA A 23 -18.61 21.68 -19.73
CA ALA A 23 -17.94 22.06 -18.49
C ALA A 23 -16.75 21.10 -18.34
N ASP A 24 -15.56 21.56 -18.69
CA ASP A 24 -14.30 20.93 -18.37
C ASP A 24 -14.37 20.51 -16.88
N SER A 25 -14.58 19.23 -16.64
CA SER A 25 -14.29 18.70 -15.33
C SER A 25 -12.81 19.00 -15.12
N ALA A 26 -12.49 19.77 -14.10
CA ALA A 26 -11.10 20.03 -13.76
C ALA A 26 -10.34 18.68 -13.79
N PRO A 27 -9.14 18.64 -14.35
CA PRO A 27 -8.38 17.40 -14.39
C PRO A 27 -8.29 16.85 -12.96
N MET A 28 -8.57 15.56 -12.82
CA MET A 28 -8.49 14.86 -11.55
C MET A 28 -7.09 15.06 -10.94
N SER A 29 -7.01 15.31 -9.63
CA SER A 29 -5.72 15.41 -8.94
C SER A 29 -4.92 14.12 -9.09
N LYS A 30 -3.59 14.15 -8.88
CA LYS A 30 -2.78 12.93 -8.91
C LYS A 30 -3.21 11.94 -7.82
N GLU A 31 -3.50 12.45 -6.63
CA GLU A 31 -3.96 11.66 -5.50
C GLU A 31 -5.28 10.96 -5.84
N ASP A 32 -6.24 11.66 -6.42
CA ASP A 32 -7.50 11.05 -6.82
C ASP A 32 -7.31 9.99 -7.92
N GLN A 33 -6.38 10.20 -8.86
CA GLN A 33 -6.04 9.19 -9.86
C GLN A 33 -5.41 7.95 -9.23
N MET A 34 -4.52 8.11 -8.23
CA MET A 34 -3.95 7.00 -7.47
C MET A 34 -5.00 6.28 -6.62
N VAL A 35 -5.93 7.03 -6.01
CA VAL A 35 -7.08 6.44 -5.30
C VAL A 35 -7.88 5.54 -6.23
N HIS A 36 -8.21 6.02 -7.44
CA HIS A 36 -8.95 5.21 -8.42
C HIS A 36 -8.15 3.97 -8.82
N LEU A 37 -6.86 4.12 -9.13
CA LEU A 37 -6.00 2.99 -9.48
C LEU A 37 -5.98 1.90 -8.39
N VAL A 38 -5.76 2.29 -7.13
CA VAL A 38 -5.71 1.35 -6.01
C VAL A 38 -7.08 0.70 -5.80
N LYS A 39 -8.14 1.48 -5.87
CA LYS A 39 -9.51 0.99 -5.71
C LYS A 39 -9.87 -0.03 -6.79
N ASP A 40 -9.62 0.29 -8.06
CA ASP A 40 -9.89 -0.60 -9.18
C ASP A 40 -9.09 -1.91 -9.03
N PHE A 41 -7.81 -1.83 -8.67
CA PHE A 41 -6.97 -3.00 -8.40
C PHE A 41 -7.54 -3.89 -7.28
N LEU A 42 -7.99 -3.31 -6.16
CA LEU A 42 -8.54 -4.07 -5.04
C LEU A 42 -9.89 -4.71 -5.40
N GLU A 43 -10.76 -3.97 -6.12
CA GLU A 43 -12.07 -4.46 -6.55
C GLU A 43 -11.95 -5.58 -7.62
N GLU A 44 -11.06 -5.44 -8.61
CA GLU A 44 -10.82 -6.45 -9.64
C GLU A 44 -10.26 -7.78 -9.07
N ASN A 45 -9.48 -7.68 -7.99
CA ASN A 45 -8.94 -8.85 -7.29
C ASN A 45 -9.83 -9.34 -6.13
N GLU A 46 -11.02 -8.76 -5.95
CA GLU A 46 -11.98 -9.12 -4.90
C GLU A 46 -11.40 -9.01 -3.47
N PHE A 47 -10.43 -8.12 -3.25
CA PHE A 47 -9.86 -7.90 -1.92
C PHE A 47 -10.78 -7.00 -1.08
N PRO A 48 -11.19 -7.42 0.12
CA PRO A 48 -11.94 -6.57 1.03
C PRO A 48 -11.03 -5.47 1.58
N TYR A 49 -11.48 -4.22 1.57
CA TYR A 49 -10.68 -3.10 2.08
C TYR A 49 -11.52 -2.11 2.89
N GLU A 50 -10.84 -1.40 3.78
CA GLU A 50 -11.32 -0.16 4.40
C GLU A 50 -10.61 1.01 3.75
N TYR A 51 -11.32 2.12 3.51
CA TYR A 51 -10.75 3.35 2.94
C TYR A 51 -11.06 4.54 3.84
N ASP A 52 -10.05 5.28 4.23
CA ASP A 52 -10.15 6.53 4.97
C ASP A 52 -8.98 7.46 4.58
N ASP A 53 -9.31 8.72 4.27
CA ASP A 53 -8.35 9.81 4.03
C ASP A 53 -7.08 9.41 3.25
N TYR A 54 -7.26 8.99 1.97
CA TYR A 54 -6.17 8.55 1.08
C TYR A 54 -5.39 7.32 1.57
N THR A 55 -5.98 6.52 2.46
CA THR A 55 -5.38 5.30 3.00
C THR A 55 -6.33 4.11 2.79
N PHE A 56 -5.79 3.02 2.25
CA PHE A 56 -6.50 1.75 2.16
C PHE A 56 -5.89 0.75 3.12
N THR A 57 -6.71 -0.01 3.83
CA THR A 57 -6.26 -1.11 4.70
C THR A 57 -6.93 -2.41 4.27
N VAL A 58 -6.12 -3.43 4.02
CA VAL A 58 -6.54 -4.72 3.47
C VAL A 58 -5.91 -5.84 4.30
N PRO A 59 -6.68 -6.77 4.88
CA PRO A 59 -6.11 -7.96 5.52
C PRO A 59 -5.66 -8.95 4.43
N PHE A 60 -4.40 -9.42 4.50
CA PHE A 60 -3.83 -10.43 3.63
C PHE A 60 -3.37 -11.64 4.43
N ALA A 61 -3.75 -12.83 4.00
CA ALA A 61 -3.25 -14.06 4.59
C ALA A 61 -1.76 -14.26 4.24
N VAL A 62 -0.99 -14.82 5.18
CA VAL A 62 0.39 -15.26 4.99
C VAL A 62 0.53 -16.71 5.43
N GLU A 63 1.41 -17.47 4.75
CA GLU A 63 1.63 -18.90 5.02
C GLU A 63 2.70 -19.13 6.10
N ASN A 64 2.57 -18.45 7.25
CA ASN A 64 3.43 -18.64 8.42
C ASN A 64 2.62 -18.48 9.72
N SER A 65 3.27 -18.56 10.88
CA SER A 65 2.61 -18.50 12.19
C SER A 65 1.97 -17.14 12.51
N MET A 66 2.16 -16.12 11.67
CA MET A 66 1.50 -14.82 11.78
C MET A 66 0.05 -14.86 11.27
N GLU A 67 -0.27 -15.82 10.35
CA GLU A 67 -1.56 -16.09 9.71
C GLU A 67 -2.02 -14.98 8.76
N TYR A 68 -1.84 -13.71 9.09
CA TYR A 68 -2.17 -12.57 8.24
C TYR A 68 -1.31 -11.35 8.56
N VAL A 69 -1.33 -10.39 7.65
CA VAL A 69 -0.77 -9.05 7.81
C VAL A 69 -1.81 -8.01 7.39
N TYR A 70 -1.68 -6.78 7.86
CA TYR A 70 -2.44 -5.66 7.32
C TYR A 70 -1.62 -4.97 6.23
N MET A 71 -2.12 -5.02 5.00
CA MET A 71 -1.54 -4.23 3.91
C MET A 71 -2.15 -2.84 3.93
N THR A 72 -1.36 -1.84 4.25
CA THR A 72 -1.80 -0.45 4.30
C THR A 72 -1.20 0.32 3.12
N VAL A 73 -2.05 0.89 2.28
CA VAL A 73 -1.65 1.73 1.14
C VAL A 73 -1.78 3.19 1.54
N TYR A 74 -0.70 3.92 1.44
CA TYR A 74 -0.65 5.37 1.69
C TYR A 74 -0.47 6.11 0.36
N ILE A 75 -1.36 7.05 0.09
CA ILE A 75 -1.32 7.90 -1.09
C ILE A 75 -0.92 9.31 -0.65
N TYR A 76 0.18 9.80 -1.22
CA TYR A 76 0.70 11.15 -1.02
C TYR A 76 0.78 11.87 -2.36
N ASP A 77 0.99 13.19 -2.36
CA ASP A 77 1.07 14.03 -3.57
C ASP A 77 2.03 13.48 -4.64
N ASP A 78 3.14 12.91 -4.22
CA ASP A 78 4.26 12.48 -5.06
C ASP A 78 4.73 11.04 -4.78
N MET A 79 4.01 10.28 -3.96
CA MET A 79 4.42 8.94 -3.56
C MET A 79 3.22 8.02 -3.31
N LEU A 80 3.32 6.79 -3.80
CA LEU A 80 2.48 5.67 -3.42
C LEU A 80 3.33 4.70 -2.59
N ALA A 81 2.89 4.38 -1.38
CA ALA A 81 3.59 3.45 -0.50
C ALA A 81 2.66 2.34 -0.03
N VAL A 82 3.18 1.12 0.05
CA VAL A 82 2.46 -0.04 0.59
C VAL A 82 3.27 -0.61 1.74
N SER A 83 2.63 -0.76 2.90
CA SER A 83 3.20 -1.32 4.12
C SER A 83 2.48 -2.61 4.47
N ALA A 84 3.20 -3.70 4.68
CA ALA A 84 2.68 -4.90 5.31
C ALA A 84 3.00 -4.84 6.80
N ASP A 85 1.99 -4.67 7.62
CA ASP A 85 2.11 -4.44 9.06
C ASP A 85 1.83 -5.74 9.81
N ALA A 86 2.73 -6.14 10.73
CA ALA A 86 2.52 -7.31 11.57
C ALA A 86 1.30 -7.11 12.48
N PRO A 87 0.41 -8.12 12.65
CA PRO A 87 -0.79 -7.99 13.46
C PRO A 87 -0.50 -8.01 14.96
N VAL A 88 0.75 -8.23 15.34
CA VAL A 88 1.20 -8.34 16.74
C VAL A 88 2.23 -7.28 17.07
N GLN A 89 2.29 -6.91 18.34
CA GLN A 89 3.19 -5.88 18.87
C GLN A 89 4.04 -6.50 19.98
N GLY A 90 5.30 -6.03 20.08
CA GLY A 90 6.16 -6.32 21.21
C GLY A 90 6.14 -5.24 22.29
N THR A 91 6.85 -5.51 23.36
CA THR A 91 7.15 -4.53 24.41
C THR A 91 8.45 -3.79 24.10
N GLY A 92 8.64 -2.57 24.64
CA GLY A 92 9.78 -1.71 24.30
C GLY A 92 11.15 -2.31 24.55
N ASP A 93 11.25 -3.26 25.48
CA ASP A 93 12.51 -3.94 25.84
C ASP A 93 13.07 -4.84 24.72
N ILE A 94 12.25 -5.23 23.73
CA ILE A 94 12.72 -6.01 22.57
C ILE A 94 13.11 -5.14 21.37
N PHE A 95 12.97 -3.82 21.43
CA PHE A 95 13.22 -2.93 20.30
C PHE A 95 14.61 -3.11 19.69
N GLU A 96 15.66 -3.15 20.52
CA GLU A 96 17.04 -3.34 20.04
C GLU A 96 17.22 -4.68 19.32
N LYS A 97 16.66 -5.76 19.86
CA LYS A 97 16.71 -7.08 19.22
C LYS A 97 16.01 -7.08 17.87
N MET A 98 14.82 -6.46 17.81
CA MET A 98 14.07 -6.34 16.56
C MET A 98 14.79 -5.47 15.54
N ALA A 99 15.45 -4.39 15.96
CA ALA A 99 16.28 -3.57 15.08
C ALA A 99 17.48 -4.36 14.49
N VAL A 100 18.10 -5.26 15.27
CA VAL A 100 19.12 -6.16 14.75
C VAL A 100 18.55 -7.12 13.72
N PHE A 101 17.44 -7.81 14.03
CA PHE A 101 16.78 -8.74 13.11
C PHE A 101 16.41 -8.07 11.79
N THR A 102 15.71 -6.92 11.86
CA THR A 102 15.29 -6.19 10.65
C THR A 102 16.47 -5.66 9.84
N THR A 103 17.60 -5.32 10.49
CA THR A 103 18.83 -4.94 9.80
C THR A 103 19.41 -6.12 9.02
N LEU A 104 19.45 -7.31 9.61
CA LEU A 104 19.91 -8.54 8.93
C LEU A 104 19.01 -8.86 7.73
N ALA A 105 17.68 -8.86 7.93
CA ALA A 105 16.72 -9.11 6.85
C ALA A 105 16.84 -8.09 5.72
N ASN A 106 17.01 -6.80 6.02
CA ASN A 106 17.17 -5.73 5.04
C ASN A 106 18.44 -5.85 4.18
N ASN A 107 19.47 -6.61 4.60
CA ASN A 107 20.63 -6.88 3.76
C ASN A 107 20.35 -7.91 2.67
N GLU A 108 19.31 -8.71 2.80
CA GLU A 108 18.94 -9.80 1.87
C GLU A 108 17.79 -9.42 0.93
N ILE A 109 17.03 -8.35 1.22
CA ILE A 109 15.88 -7.91 0.43
C ILE A 109 16.17 -6.65 -0.37
N TYR A 110 15.49 -6.43 -1.51
CA TYR A 110 15.83 -5.35 -2.46
C TYR A 110 14.69 -4.37 -2.74
N TYR A 111 13.44 -4.81 -2.81
CA TYR A 111 12.31 -4.01 -3.31
C TYR A 111 11.39 -3.46 -2.23
N ALA A 112 11.68 -3.83 -0.99
CA ALA A 112 11.00 -3.31 0.18
C ALA A 112 12.00 -3.21 1.33
N GLN A 113 11.57 -2.69 2.47
CA GLN A 113 12.41 -2.53 3.64
C GLN A 113 11.61 -2.83 4.90
N PHE A 114 12.15 -3.67 5.77
CA PHE A 114 11.63 -3.82 7.13
C PHE A 114 11.89 -2.56 7.94
N ARG A 115 10.89 -2.17 8.69
CA ARG A 115 10.91 -1.05 9.63
C ARG A 115 10.49 -1.54 11.00
N VAL A 116 11.14 -1.01 12.01
CA VAL A 116 10.76 -1.21 13.41
C VAL A 116 10.52 0.16 14.03
N GLU A 117 9.38 0.31 14.66
CA GLU A 117 8.97 1.56 15.29
C GLU A 117 8.70 1.32 16.78
N LEU A 118 9.10 2.25 17.62
CA LEU A 118 8.80 2.26 19.05
C LEU A 118 7.84 3.41 19.34
N ASP A 119 6.63 3.07 19.76
CA ASP A 119 5.65 4.07 20.20
C ASP A 119 5.01 3.63 21.52
N ALA A 120 5.00 4.53 22.50
CA ALA A 120 4.40 4.33 23.82
C ALA A 120 4.75 2.97 24.47
N ASP A 121 6.02 2.57 24.41
CA ASP A 121 6.55 1.30 24.93
C ASP A 121 6.06 0.04 24.19
N LYS A 122 5.61 0.21 22.95
CA LYS A 122 5.24 -0.88 22.04
C LYS A 122 6.12 -0.88 20.80
N VAL A 123 6.53 -2.07 20.37
CA VAL A 123 7.30 -2.28 19.16
C VAL A 123 6.41 -2.76 18.05
N TYR A 124 6.41 -2.05 16.95
CA TYR A 124 5.70 -2.36 15.72
C TYR A 124 6.69 -2.76 14.65
N VAL A 125 6.32 -3.74 13.84
CA VAL A 125 7.14 -4.20 12.72
C VAL A 125 6.33 -4.15 11.46
N SER A 126 6.92 -3.59 10.42
CA SER A 126 6.33 -3.54 9.08
C SER A 126 7.38 -3.80 8.01
N CYS A 127 6.93 -4.23 6.82
CA CYS A 127 7.73 -4.25 5.61
C CYS A 127 7.11 -3.29 4.61
N ARG A 128 7.88 -2.36 4.06
CA ARG A 128 7.35 -1.26 3.24
C ARG A 128 8.04 -1.17 1.89
N SER A 129 7.25 -1.07 0.83
CA SER A 129 7.66 -0.64 -0.51
C SER A 129 7.13 0.76 -0.82
N CYS A 130 7.77 1.49 -1.72
CA CYS A 130 7.26 2.76 -2.20
C CYS A 130 7.67 3.03 -3.63
N ASN A 131 6.84 3.80 -4.34
CA ASN A 131 7.14 4.34 -5.67
C ASN A 131 6.93 5.85 -5.66
N LEU A 132 7.90 6.60 -6.17
CA LEU A 132 7.76 8.03 -6.40
C LEU A 132 6.92 8.27 -7.66
N VAL A 133 5.94 9.15 -7.53
CA VAL A 133 4.99 9.51 -8.60
C VAL A 133 5.23 10.96 -8.98
N GLU A 134 6.30 11.21 -9.77
CA GLU A 134 6.62 12.59 -10.22
C GLU A 134 5.64 13.05 -11.31
N ASP A 135 5.75 12.47 -12.51
CA ASP A 135 4.97 12.88 -13.69
C ASP A 135 4.01 11.79 -14.21
N VAL A 136 4.20 10.53 -13.79
CA VAL A 136 3.46 9.38 -14.31
C VAL A 136 2.89 8.56 -13.15
N ILE A 137 1.58 8.33 -13.18
CA ILE A 137 0.92 7.41 -12.26
C ILE A 137 1.40 5.97 -12.55
N PRO A 138 1.74 5.16 -11.53
CA PRO A 138 2.17 3.78 -11.74
C PRO A 138 1.07 2.98 -12.46
N GLY A 139 1.48 2.00 -13.28
CA GLY A 139 0.55 1.07 -13.90
C GLY A 139 0.17 -0.07 -12.94
N GLU A 140 -0.76 -0.93 -13.37
CA GLU A 140 -1.22 -2.08 -12.58
C GLU A 140 -0.07 -3.03 -12.20
N ASN A 141 0.90 -3.25 -13.08
CA ASN A 141 2.04 -4.11 -12.80
C ASN A 141 2.92 -3.54 -11.67
N GLU A 142 3.20 -2.24 -11.71
CA GLU A 142 3.97 -1.58 -10.66
C GLU A 142 3.22 -1.63 -9.33
N LEU A 143 1.89 -1.41 -9.36
CA LEU A 143 1.05 -1.54 -8.18
C LEU A 143 1.07 -2.96 -7.63
N PHE A 144 0.94 -3.98 -8.49
CA PHE A 144 1.07 -5.38 -8.08
C PHE A 144 2.38 -5.66 -7.34
N TYR A 145 3.52 -5.18 -7.86
CA TYR A 145 4.80 -5.37 -7.19
C TYR A 145 4.90 -4.61 -5.85
N LEU A 146 4.28 -3.43 -5.73
CA LEU A 146 4.23 -2.71 -4.47
C LEU A 146 3.50 -3.51 -3.38
N PHE A 147 2.47 -4.29 -3.73
CA PHE A 147 1.80 -5.20 -2.82
C PHE A 147 2.57 -6.51 -2.61
N ALA A 148 3.02 -7.13 -3.68
CA ALA A 148 3.61 -8.47 -3.64
C ALA A 148 4.92 -8.52 -2.83
N MET A 149 5.79 -7.50 -2.92
CA MET A 149 7.09 -7.55 -2.26
C MET A 149 7.00 -7.47 -0.73
N PRO A 150 6.29 -6.50 -0.11
CA PRO A 150 6.12 -6.50 1.34
C PRO A 150 5.42 -7.75 1.86
N HIS A 151 4.37 -8.22 1.17
CA HIS A 151 3.66 -9.45 1.52
C HIS A 151 4.60 -10.65 1.54
N ARG A 152 5.32 -10.89 0.44
CA ARG A 152 6.29 -11.97 0.31
C ARG A 152 7.35 -11.95 1.43
N TYR A 153 7.91 -10.79 1.74
CA TYR A 153 8.91 -10.71 2.80
C TYR A 153 8.33 -10.93 4.19
N MET A 154 7.06 -10.55 4.41
CA MET A 154 6.36 -10.92 5.63
C MET A 154 6.07 -12.43 5.72
N GLU A 155 5.88 -13.12 4.58
CA GLU A 155 5.83 -14.58 4.55
C GLU A 155 7.19 -15.23 4.87
N GLU A 156 8.26 -14.75 4.24
CA GLU A 156 9.62 -15.30 4.41
C GLU A 156 10.19 -15.08 5.82
N TYR A 157 9.90 -13.93 6.45
CA TYR A 157 10.51 -13.51 7.72
C TYR A 157 9.55 -13.46 8.90
N GLY A 158 8.27 -13.73 8.70
CA GLY A 158 7.22 -13.58 9.73
C GLY A 158 7.44 -14.44 10.98
N ASP A 159 7.86 -15.70 10.81
CA ASP A 159 8.16 -16.57 11.95
C ASP A 159 9.37 -16.05 12.78
N GLY A 160 10.38 -15.49 12.11
CA GLY A 160 11.51 -14.84 12.77
C GLY A 160 11.11 -13.57 13.52
N ILE A 161 10.23 -12.75 12.94
CA ILE A 161 9.65 -11.59 13.62
C ILE A 161 8.93 -12.04 14.89
N LEU A 162 8.07 -13.06 14.81
CA LEU A 162 7.36 -13.60 15.97
C LEU A 162 8.29 -14.16 17.03
N ALA A 163 9.35 -14.87 16.62
CA ALA A 163 10.37 -15.40 17.54
C ALA A 163 11.04 -14.27 18.34
N VAL A 164 11.46 -13.19 17.66
CA VAL A 164 12.09 -12.02 18.32
C VAL A 164 11.10 -11.27 19.19
N LEU A 165 9.85 -11.06 18.74
CA LEU A 165 8.79 -10.45 19.53
C LEU A 165 8.51 -11.20 20.84
N ASN A 166 8.74 -12.53 20.85
CA ASN A 166 8.65 -13.38 22.04
C ASN A 166 9.98 -13.49 22.83
N GLY A 167 10.95 -12.60 22.56
CA GLY A 167 12.21 -12.50 23.31
C GLY A 167 13.35 -13.37 22.78
N GLY A 168 13.17 -14.08 21.66
CA GLY A 168 14.19 -14.90 20.99
C GLY A 168 15.45 -14.13 20.60
N ASP A 169 16.50 -14.87 20.25
CA ASP A 169 17.73 -14.30 19.72
C ASP A 169 17.55 -13.87 18.25
N PRO A 170 17.88 -12.62 17.87
CA PRO A 170 17.65 -12.12 16.51
C PRO A 170 18.51 -12.82 15.45
N TYR A 171 19.69 -13.31 15.78
CA TYR A 171 20.56 -14.01 14.84
C TYR A 171 20.05 -15.42 14.57
N GLU A 172 19.67 -16.16 15.63
CA GLU A 172 19.06 -17.49 15.49
C GLU A 172 17.73 -17.43 14.71
N ALA A 173 16.91 -16.43 15.00
CA ALA A 173 15.66 -16.21 14.28
C ALA A 173 15.88 -15.92 12.79
N PHE A 174 16.88 -15.08 12.48
CA PHE A 174 17.23 -14.77 11.09
C PHE A 174 17.78 -16.00 10.35
N GLU A 175 18.72 -16.77 10.94
CA GLU A 175 19.27 -17.99 10.35
C GLU A 175 18.15 -19.03 10.07
N ALA A 176 17.17 -19.15 10.96
CA ALA A 176 16.02 -20.03 10.75
C ALA A 176 15.20 -19.63 9.55
N CYS A 177 14.94 -18.32 9.34
CA CYS A 177 14.25 -17.82 8.16
C CYS A 177 15.03 -18.12 6.87
N GLN A 178 16.35 -17.87 6.86
CA GLN A 178 17.18 -18.15 5.69
C GLN A 178 17.17 -19.63 5.32
N ALA A 179 17.28 -20.52 6.31
CA ALA A 179 17.22 -21.97 6.08
C ALA A 179 15.85 -22.41 5.51
N ALA A 180 14.75 -21.75 5.90
CA ALA A 180 13.42 -22.04 5.37
C ALA A 180 13.26 -21.57 3.91
N VAL A 181 13.82 -20.41 3.55
CA VAL A 181 13.82 -19.88 2.18
C VAL A 181 14.65 -20.78 1.25
N ASP A 182 15.82 -21.22 1.69
CA ASP A 182 16.71 -22.11 0.91
C ASP A 182 16.12 -23.52 0.67
N ALA A 183 15.13 -23.92 1.47
CA ALA A 183 14.47 -25.24 1.37
C ALA A 183 13.27 -25.27 0.40
N GLN A 184 12.82 -24.13 -0.11
CA GLN A 184 11.70 -24.00 -1.08
C GLN A 184 12.18 -24.12 -2.52
#